data_a433a9f9992d0933dc386f09b4ee5410
#
_entry.id   a433a9f9992d0933dc386f09b4ee5410
#
_cell.length_a   1.000
_cell.length_b   1.000
_cell.length_c   1.000
_cell.angle_alpha   90.00
_cell.angle_beta   90.00
_cell.angle_gamma   90.00
#
_symmetry.space_group_name_H-M   'P 1'
#
loop_
_entity.id
_entity.type
_entity.pdbx_description
1 polymer ?
#
loop_
_entity_poly.entity_id
_entity_poly.type
_entity_poly.pdbx_seq_one_letter_code
_entity_poly.pdbx_strand_id
1 'polypeptide(L)'
;MQTGEGKTLVATLPLYLNALAGKNVQLVTVNDYLALRDATWMGHLYKYLGLTVGCIQNTMDSAERRAQYLCDITYGTNNEFGFDYLRDNGMAVQPEQVVQNGHHFAIVDEVDSILIDEARTPLIISGPATVSTSGQYTAMNPLVAGIVRIQTQQCNELIAAAKKCLAAGDEWGCKCKLYQVYHSMPKHKQMLHMYEDAAIRKLHEDVEMQMLSEMHRDEGRALKAELYFTIDERSREVALTDKGCERMNP
;
A
#
# COMPACT_ATOMS: atom_id res chain seq x y z
N MET A 1 5.90 12.03 33.22
CA MET A 1 7.23 12.62 33.51
C MET A 1 7.62 13.55 32.37
N GLN A 2 8.14 14.71 32.70
CA GLN A 2 8.63 15.67 31.69
C GLN A 2 10.04 15.27 31.17
N THR A 3 10.44 15.90 30.06
CA THR A 3 11.78 15.70 29.51
C THR A 3 12.84 16.14 30.55
N GLY A 4 13.88 15.34 30.72
CA GLY A 4 14.97 15.61 31.70
C GLY A 4 14.74 15.07 33.10
N GLU A 5 13.58 14.53 33.44
CA GLU A 5 13.27 13.98 34.78
C GLU A 5 13.78 12.55 35.02
N GLY A 6 14.64 12.03 34.15
CA GLY A 6 15.25 10.72 34.33
C GLY A 6 14.36 9.53 33.95
N LYS A 7 13.49 9.67 32.94
CA LYS A 7 12.60 8.58 32.44
C LYS A 7 13.37 7.27 32.22
N THR A 8 14.54 7.33 31.61
CA THR A 8 15.39 6.16 31.33
C THR A 8 15.76 5.38 32.59
N LEU A 9 16.09 6.08 33.68
CA LEU A 9 16.40 5.43 34.96
C LEU A 9 15.13 4.89 35.63
N VAL A 10 14.04 5.64 35.61
CA VAL A 10 12.76 5.21 36.21
C VAL A 10 12.19 3.99 35.51
N ALA A 11 12.36 3.89 34.18
CA ALA A 11 11.91 2.73 33.40
C ALA A 11 12.57 1.41 33.86
N THR A 12 13.76 1.48 34.50
CA THR A 12 14.43 0.27 34.98
C THR A 12 13.64 -0.47 36.07
N LEU A 13 12.87 0.24 36.88
CA LEU A 13 12.11 -0.35 37.98
C LEU A 13 11.00 -1.28 37.48
N PRO A 14 10.05 -0.84 36.63
CA PRO A 14 9.01 -1.71 36.12
C PRO A 14 9.55 -2.79 35.17
N LEU A 15 10.61 -2.51 34.40
CA LEU A 15 11.24 -3.54 33.55
C LEU A 15 11.84 -4.65 34.41
N TYR A 16 12.60 -4.31 35.45
CA TYR A 16 13.16 -5.28 36.36
C TYR A 16 12.07 -6.13 37.03
N LEU A 17 11.06 -5.48 37.59
CA LEU A 17 9.96 -6.16 38.31
C LEU A 17 9.25 -7.17 37.41
N ASN A 18 8.94 -6.81 36.18
CA ASN A 18 8.23 -7.69 35.24
C ASN A 18 9.15 -8.79 34.67
N ALA A 19 10.44 -8.53 34.50
CA ALA A 19 11.41 -9.51 34.06
C ALA A 19 11.63 -10.65 35.06
N LEU A 20 11.43 -10.41 36.36
CA LEU A 20 11.50 -11.46 37.39
C LEU A 20 10.51 -12.62 37.20
N ALA A 21 9.48 -12.43 36.38
CA ALA A 21 8.56 -13.49 35.98
C ALA A 21 9.19 -14.53 35.01
N GLY A 22 10.42 -14.33 34.60
CA GLY A 22 11.10 -15.20 33.62
C GLY A 22 10.52 -15.10 32.21
N LYS A 23 9.87 -13.99 31.89
CA LYS A 23 9.29 -13.69 30.59
C LYS A 23 9.93 -12.43 30.03
N ASN A 24 10.20 -12.43 28.72
CA ASN A 24 10.79 -11.27 28.06
C ASN A 24 9.95 -10.01 28.25
N VAL A 25 10.60 -8.92 28.61
CA VAL A 25 10.02 -7.58 28.68
C VAL A 25 10.70 -6.67 27.69
N GLN A 26 9.95 -5.72 27.13
CA GLN A 26 10.43 -4.91 26.00
C GLN A 26 10.40 -3.42 26.35
N LEU A 27 11.44 -2.70 25.91
CA LEU A 27 11.43 -1.24 25.89
C LEU A 27 11.52 -0.76 24.46
N VAL A 28 10.49 -0.04 24.04
CA VAL A 28 10.32 0.49 22.69
C VAL A 28 10.69 1.96 22.68
N THR A 29 11.58 2.36 21.78
CA THR A 29 12.01 3.74 21.58
C THR A 29 11.95 4.13 20.11
N VAL A 30 12.22 5.40 19.77
CA VAL A 30 12.03 5.94 18.42
C VAL A 30 13.19 5.69 17.47
N ASN A 31 14.40 5.40 17.95
CA ASN A 31 15.56 5.18 17.07
C ASN A 31 16.59 4.21 17.65
N ASP A 32 17.39 3.62 16.75
CA ASP A 32 18.40 2.63 17.09
C ASP A 32 19.50 3.16 18.02
N TYR A 33 19.84 4.44 17.90
CA TYR A 33 20.84 5.06 18.77
C TYR A 33 20.38 5.07 20.23
N LEU A 34 19.15 5.50 20.49
CA LEU A 34 18.59 5.51 21.85
C LEU A 34 18.44 4.09 22.40
N ALA A 35 17.95 3.15 21.58
CA ALA A 35 17.84 1.75 21.96
C ALA A 35 19.18 1.19 22.43
N LEU A 36 20.23 1.38 21.63
CA LEU A 36 21.58 0.89 21.95
C LEU A 36 22.20 1.60 23.15
N ARG A 37 22.09 2.94 23.23
CA ARG A 37 22.58 3.74 24.33
C ARG A 37 21.99 3.28 25.66
N ASP A 38 20.67 3.17 25.72
CA ASP A 38 19.95 2.86 26.95
C ASP A 38 20.10 1.38 27.35
N ALA A 39 20.12 0.47 26.37
CA ALA A 39 20.45 -0.94 26.61
C ALA A 39 21.87 -1.11 27.18
N THR A 40 22.83 -0.34 26.67
CA THR A 40 24.21 -0.40 27.13
C THR A 40 24.32 0.20 28.52
N TRP A 41 23.76 1.39 28.75
CA TRP A 41 23.90 2.11 30.00
C TRP A 41 23.13 1.43 31.13
N MET A 42 21.83 1.19 30.97
CA MET A 42 20.99 0.52 31.97
C MET A 42 21.29 -0.99 32.05
N GLY A 43 21.83 -1.57 31.00
CA GLY A 43 22.25 -2.97 30.96
C GLY A 43 23.28 -3.33 32.03
N HIS A 44 24.13 -2.42 32.46
CA HIS A 44 25.03 -2.65 33.59
C HIS A 44 24.29 -2.90 34.89
N LEU A 45 23.22 -2.15 35.15
CA LEU A 45 22.35 -2.31 36.32
C LEU A 45 21.65 -3.66 36.28
N TYR A 46 21.01 -4.02 35.16
CA TYR A 46 20.28 -5.28 35.03
C TYR A 46 21.20 -6.50 35.15
N LYS A 47 22.38 -6.44 34.52
CA LYS A 47 23.40 -7.52 34.64
C LYS A 47 23.90 -7.68 36.06
N TYR A 48 24.07 -6.57 36.79
CA TYR A 48 24.44 -6.63 38.22
C TYR A 48 23.33 -7.30 39.04
N LEU A 49 22.05 -7.13 38.66
CA LEU A 49 20.91 -7.76 39.29
C LEU A 49 20.62 -9.17 38.76
N GLY A 50 21.47 -9.73 37.90
CA GLY A 50 21.35 -11.10 37.40
C GLY A 50 20.47 -11.30 36.18
N LEU A 51 20.03 -10.22 35.50
CA LEU A 51 19.23 -10.29 34.30
C LEU A 51 20.07 -10.12 33.01
N THR A 52 19.59 -10.72 31.93
CA THR A 52 20.15 -10.57 30.58
C THR A 52 19.48 -9.45 29.84
N VAL A 53 20.27 -8.73 28.99
CA VAL A 53 19.77 -7.58 28.21
C VAL A 53 20.18 -7.73 26.76
N GLY A 54 19.20 -7.65 25.88
CA GLY A 54 19.34 -7.61 24.43
C GLY A 54 18.96 -6.25 23.85
N CYS A 55 19.44 -5.98 22.63
CA CYS A 55 19.06 -4.80 21.85
C CYS A 55 18.94 -5.17 20.39
N ILE A 56 17.75 -4.96 19.81
CA ILE A 56 17.50 -5.20 18.39
C ILE A 56 17.97 -4.01 17.58
N GLN A 57 18.74 -4.28 16.53
CA GLN A 57 19.27 -3.30 15.59
C GLN A 57 18.91 -3.69 14.15
N ASN A 58 18.80 -2.71 13.26
CA ASN A 58 18.42 -2.91 11.86
C ASN A 58 19.39 -3.79 11.04
N THR A 59 20.66 -3.87 11.46
CA THR A 59 21.70 -4.64 10.78
C THR A 59 21.73 -6.13 11.15
N MET A 60 20.95 -6.56 12.14
CA MET A 60 20.97 -7.92 12.67
C MET A 60 20.21 -8.90 11.77
N ASP A 61 20.75 -10.09 11.61
CA ASP A 61 20.05 -11.22 10.99
C ASP A 61 19.04 -11.88 11.94
N SER A 62 18.25 -12.85 11.43
CA SER A 62 17.19 -13.50 12.20
C SER A 62 17.73 -14.30 13.38
N ALA A 63 18.92 -14.89 13.28
CA ALA A 63 19.52 -15.68 14.37
C ALA A 63 20.00 -14.75 15.49
N GLU A 64 20.63 -13.66 15.14
CA GLU A 64 21.05 -12.62 16.08
C GLU A 64 19.86 -11.99 16.79
N ARG A 65 18.79 -11.64 16.06
CA ARG A 65 17.53 -11.11 16.62
C ARG A 65 16.91 -12.06 17.63
N ARG A 66 16.82 -13.35 17.28
CA ARG A 66 16.29 -14.38 18.19
C ARG A 66 17.08 -14.44 19.49
N ALA A 67 18.42 -14.34 19.43
CA ALA A 67 19.25 -14.32 20.62
C ALA A 67 18.96 -13.09 21.51
N GLN A 68 18.61 -11.93 20.92
CA GLN A 68 18.22 -10.75 21.69
C GLN A 68 16.85 -10.92 22.33
N TYR A 69 15.87 -11.52 21.64
CA TYR A 69 14.55 -11.79 22.20
C TYR A 69 14.54 -12.86 23.31
N LEU A 70 15.55 -13.69 23.38
CA LEU A 70 15.74 -14.67 24.46
C LEU A 70 16.30 -14.03 25.75
N CYS A 71 16.72 -12.79 25.72
CA CYS A 71 17.12 -12.06 26.92
C CYS A 71 15.89 -11.71 27.78
N ASP A 72 16.11 -11.47 29.07
CA ASP A 72 15.05 -11.06 30.00
C ASP A 72 14.46 -9.70 29.63
N ILE A 73 15.30 -8.78 29.16
CA ILE A 73 14.91 -7.43 28.76
C ILE A 73 15.45 -7.18 27.33
N THR A 74 14.58 -6.72 26.43
CA THR A 74 14.94 -6.41 25.05
C THR A 74 14.59 -4.97 24.72
N TYR A 75 15.61 -4.21 24.29
CA TYR A 75 15.46 -2.84 23.77
C TYR A 75 15.35 -2.88 22.24
N GLY A 76 14.60 -1.96 21.66
CA GLY A 76 14.51 -1.82 20.20
C GLY A 76 13.62 -0.66 19.80
N THR A 77 13.53 -0.41 18.49
CA THR A 77 12.63 0.60 17.96
C THR A 77 11.25 0.01 17.67
N ASN A 78 10.22 0.86 17.63
CA ASN A 78 8.88 0.50 17.22
C ASN A 78 8.86 -0.22 15.86
N ASN A 79 9.65 0.27 14.91
CA ASN A 79 9.75 -0.30 13.57
C ASN A 79 10.34 -1.72 13.59
N GLU A 80 11.43 -1.94 14.33
CA GLU A 80 12.09 -3.25 14.41
C GLU A 80 11.17 -4.30 15.06
N PHE A 81 10.53 -3.97 16.19
CA PHE A 81 9.54 -4.86 16.82
C PHE A 81 8.35 -5.14 15.89
N GLY A 82 7.86 -4.11 15.20
CA GLY A 82 6.74 -4.24 14.29
C GLY A 82 7.08 -5.06 13.04
N PHE A 83 8.25 -4.84 12.44
CA PHE A 83 8.69 -5.65 11.29
C PHE A 83 8.95 -7.10 11.67
N ASP A 84 9.51 -7.36 12.84
CA ASP A 84 9.69 -8.74 13.32
C ASP A 84 8.34 -9.42 13.53
N TYR A 85 7.37 -8.72 14.15
CA TYR A 85 6.01 -9.22 14.31
C TYR A 85 5.34 -9.57 12.97
N LEU A 86 5.48 -8.71 11.98
CA LEU A 86 4.92 -8.95 10.64
C LEU A 86 5.61 -10.13 9.95
N ARG A 87 6.93 -10.23 10.05
CA ARG A 87 7.68 -11.39 9.50
C ARG A 87 7.27 -12.69 10.16
N ASP A 88 7.20 -12.73 11.47
CA ASP A 88 6.83 -13.91 12.25
C ASP A 88 5.41 -14.40 11.94
N ASN A 89 4.46 -13.46 11.77
CA ASN A 89 3.05 -13.81 11.55
C ASN A 89 2.63 -13.88 10.08
N GLY A 90 3.37 -13.25 9.16
CA GLY A 90 3.00 -13.17 7.74
C GLY A 90 3.91 -13.92 6.78
N MET A 91 5.15 -14.21 7.15
CA MET A 91 6.14 -14.80 6.24
C MET A 91 6.78 -16.07 6.76
N ALA A 92 6.81 -16.28 8.09
CA ALA A 92 7.40 -17.50 8.68
C ALA A 92 6.54 -18.72 8.34
N VAL A 93 7.16 -19.73 7.74
CA VAL A 93 6.53 -21.02 7.40
C VAL A 93 7.00 -22.16 8.32
N GLN A 94 8.04 -21.92 9.09
CA GLN A 94 8.63 -22.89 10.04
C GLN A 94 8.87 -22.20 11.39
N PRO A 95 8.70 -22.93 12.52
CA PRO A 95 8.92 -22.37 13.86
C PRO A 95 10.32 -21.77 14.06
N GLU A 96 11.32 -22.30 13.35
CA GLU A 96 12.71 -21.84 13.43
C GLU A 96 12.90 -20.45 12.80
N GLN A 97 11.97 -19.97 12.00
CA GLN A 97 12.00 -18.64 11.39
C GLN A 97 11.43 -17.55 12.30
N VAL A 98 10.63 -17.95 13.29
CA VAL A 98 10.04 -17.03 14.27
C VAL A 98 11.12 -16.52 15.22
N VAL A 99 11.23 -15.21 15.36
CA VAL A 99 12.26 -14.59 16.21
C VAL A 99 11.71 -14.12 17.57
N GLN A 100 10.43 -13.74 17.64
CA GLN A 100 9.80 -13.26 18.87
C GLN A 100 9.19 -14.40 19.69
N ASN A 101 9.37 -14.36 21.01
CA ASN A 101 8.84 -15.36 21.95
C ASN A 101 7.56 -14.88 22.68
N GLY A 102 6.77 -14.02 22.04
CA GLY A 102 5.57 -13.44 22.63
C GLY A 102 5.86 -12.08 23.32
N HIS A 103 4.80 -11.47 23.81
CA HIS A 103 4.81 -10.12 24.41
C HIS A 103 4.20 -10.19 25.80
N HIS A 104 5.03 -10.08 26.83
CA HIS A 104 4.57 -10.12 28.21
C HIS A 104 4.31 -8.74 28.79
N PHE A 105 5.26 -7.83 28.61
CA PHE A 105 5.20 -6.47 29.12
C PHE A 105 6.06 -5.57 28.23
N ALA A 106 5.57 -4.37 27.97
CA ALA A 106 6.34 -3.37 27.21
C ALA A 106 6.20 -1.98 27.82
N ILE A 107 7.27 -1.22 27.75
CA ILE A 107 7.26 0.23 27.94
C ILE A 107 7.48 0.86 26.58
N VAL A 108 6.62 1.79 26.19
CA VAL A 108 6.74 2.58 24.97
C VAL A 108 7.15 3.99 25.38
N ASP A 109 8.38 4.38 25.04
CA ASP A 109 8.88 5.76 25.22
C ASP A 109 8.51 6.60 24.01
N GLU A 110 8.36 7.91 24.17
CA GLU A 110 7.90 8.87 23.15
C GLU A 110 6.60 8.41 22.45
N VAL A 111 5.64 8.05 23.28
CA VAL A 111 4.36 7.43 22.87
C VAL A 111 3.53 8.32 21.93
N ASP A 112 3.63 9.63 22.05
CA ASP A 112 3.01 10.63 21.19
C ASP A 112 3.57 10.54 19.76
N SER A 113 4.87 10.43 19.62
CA SER A 113 5.49 10.23 18.30
C SER A 113 5.07 8.89 17.68
N ILE A 114 5.16 7.81 18.45
CA ILE A 114 4.93 6.44 17.92
C ILE A 114 3.44 6.19 17.66
N LEU A 115 2.54 6.51 18.59
CA LEU A 115 1.13 6.14 18.50
C LEU A 115 0.22 7.24 17.95
N ILE A 116 0.70 8.46 17.78
CA ILE A 116 -0.07 9.58 17.24
C ILE A 116 0.52 10.04 15.92
N ASP A 117 1.75 10.54 15.89
CA ASP A 117 2.34 11.16 14.69
C ASP A 117 2.60 10.13 13.59
N GLU A 118 3.17 8.97 13.94
CA GLU A 118 3.49 7.89 13.01
C GLU A 118 2.38 6.85 12.85
N ALA A 119 1.28 6.95 13.60
CA ALA A 119 0.23 5.95 13.64
C ALA A 119 -0.43 5.65 12.28
N ARG A 120 -0.37 6.60 11.34
CA ARG A 120 -0.91 6.46 9.98
C ARG A 120 0.09 5.86 8.99
N THR A 121 1.35 5.72 9.37
CA THR A 121 2.38 5.17 8.49
C THR A 121 2.38 3.64 8.60
N PRO A 122 1.89 2.90 7.59
CA PRO A 122 1.85 1.45 7.67
C PRO A 122 3.26 0.86 7.58
N LEU A 123 3.53 -0.15 8.38
CA LEU A 123 4.69 -1.01 8.21
C LEU A 123 4.41 -1.99 7.07
N ILE A 124 5.16 -1.90 5.98
CA ILE A 124 4.98 -2.74 4.80
C ILE A 124 6.18 -3.67 4.66
N ILE A 125 5.94 -4.97 4.68
CA ILE A 125 6.94 -5.98 4.30
C ILE A 125 6.61 -6.49 2.90
N SER A 126 7.65 -6.59 2.05
CA SER A 126 7.55 -7.23 0.75
C SER A 126 8.68 -8.25 0.63
N GLY A 127 8.33 -9.45 0.24
CA GLY A 127 9.29 -10.49 -0.10
C GLY A 127 9.50 -10.57 -1.61
N PRO A 128 10.58 -11.19 -2.06
CA PRO A 128 10.72 -11.53 -3.47
C PRO A 128 9.56 -12.44 -3.87
N ALA A 129 8.89 -12.12 -4.98
CA ALA A 129 7.87 -13.01 -5.52
C ALA A 129 8.50 -14.37 -5.82
N THR A 130 7.92 -15.43 -5.27
CA THR A 130 8.39 -16.81 -5.43
C THR A 130 8.34 -17.29 -6.89
N VAL A 131 7.56 -16.60 -7.73
CA VAL A 131 7.47 -16.83 -9.16
C VAL A 131 7.72 -15.51 -9.89
N SER A 132 8.73 -15.47 -10.73
CA SER A 132 8.94 -14.35 -11.65
C SER A 132 7.84 -14.35 -12.70
N THR A 133 6.90 -13.42 -12.59
CA THR A 133 5.85 -13.20 -13.61
C THR A 133 6.36 -12.45 -14.84
N SER A 134 7.62 -12.01 -14.85
CA SER A 134 8.23 -11.25 -15.96
C SER A 134 8.15 -11.97 -17.31
N GLY A 135 8.33 -13.29 -17.33
CA GLY A 135 8.16 -14.11 -18.54
C GLY A 135 6.73 -14.11 -19.06
N GLN A 136 5.74 -14.14 -18.20
CA GLN A 136 4.32 -14.07 -18.56
C GLN A 136 3.97 -12.71 -19.15
N TYR A 137 4.45 -11.61 -18.55
CA TYR A 137 4.24 -10.27 -19.09
C TYR A 137 4.86 -10.10 -20.48
N THR A 138 6.05 -10.65 -20.70
CA THR A 138 6.72 -10.60 -22.01
C THR A 138 5.93 -11.37 -23.06
N ALA A 139 5.39 -12.53 -22.71
CA ALA A 139 4.57 -13.33 -23.61
C ALA A 139 3.21 -12.68 -23.95
N MET A 140 2.59 -12.01 -22.96
CA MET A 140 1.29 -11.35 -23.14
C MET A 140 1.40 -9.98 -23.83
N ASN A 141 2.56 -9.34 -23.80
CA ASN A 141 2.76 -7.98 -24.31
C ASN A 141 2.31 -7.78 -25.77
N PRO A 142 2.58 -8.68 -26.75
CA PRO A 142 2.11 -8.52 -28.12
C PRO A 142 0.58 -8.52 -28.24
N LEU A 143 -0.10 -9.34 -27.45
CA LEU A 143 -1.57 -9.42 -27.41
C LEU A 143 -2.18 -8.14 -26.85
N VAL A 144 -1.65 -7.68 -25.71
CA VAL A 144 -2.07 -6.42 -25.08
C VAL A 144 -1.82 -5.23 -25.99
N ALA A 145 -0.63 -5.15 -26.62
CA ALA A 145 -0.32 -4.10 -27.58
C ALA A 145 -1.27 -4.10 -28.79
N GLY A 146 -1.68 -5.30 -29.24
CA GLY A 146 -2.68 -5.46 -30.29
C GLY A 146 -4.04 -4.86 -29.92
N ILE A 147 -4.54 -5.17 -28.73
CA ILE A 147 -5.82 -4.62 -28.23
C ILE A 147 -5.75 -3.12 -28.01
N VAL A 148 -4.68 -2.62 -27.41
CA VAL A 148 -4.47 -1.17 -27.20
C VAL A 148 -4.47 -0.43 -28.53
N ARG A 149 -3.86 -0.99 -29.58
CA ARG A 149 -3.86 -0.40 -30.91
C ARG A 149 -5.28 -0.31 -31.50
N ILE A 150 -6.05 -1.38 -31.41
CA ILE A 150 -7.44 -1.41 -31.91
C ILE A 150 -8.30 -0.41 -31.13
N GLN A 151 -8.21 -0.40 -29.81
CA GLN A 151 -8.95 0.54 -28.95
C GLN A 151 -8.56 2.00 -29.26
N THR A 152 -7.27 2.28 -29.52
CA THR A 152 -6.82 3.62 -29.90
C THR A 152 -7.48 4.07 -31.21
N GLN A 153 -7.57 3.17 -32.20
CA GLN A 153 -8.25 3.46 -33.45
C GLN A 153 -9.74 3.74 -33.21
N GLN A 154 -10.42 2.89 -32.43
CA GLN A 154 -11.82 3.10 -32.05
C GLN A 154 -12.04 4.45 -31.34
N CYS A 155 -11.14 4.84 -30.43
CA CYS A 155 -11.20 6.15 -29.77
C CYS A 155 -11.08 7.32 -30.76
N ASN A 156 -10.20 7.20 -31.77
CA ASN A 156 -10.08 8.23 -32.82
C ASN A 156 -11.40 8.36 -33.61
N GLU A 157 -12.06 7.24 -33.93
CA GLU A 157 -13.35 7.23 -34.61
C GLU A 157 -14.46 7.83 -33.76
N LEU A 158 -14.49 7.48 -32.45
CA LEU A 158 -15.45 8.05 -31.48
C LEU A 158 -15.26 9.54 -31.30
N ILE A 159 -14.04 10.05 -31.25
CA ILE A 159 -13.74 11.50 -31.17
C ILE A 159 -14.19 12.21 -32.46
N ALA A 160 -13.94 11.62 -33.61
CA ALA A 160 -14.40 12.18 -34.89
C ALA A 160 -15.95 12.23 -34.94
N ALA A 161 -16.62 11.19 -34.46
CA ALA A 161 -18.06 11.14 -34.34
C ALA A 161 -18.60 12.18 -33.34
N ALA A 162 -17.97 12.35 -32.17
CA ALA A 162 -18.34 13.36 -31.18
C ALA A 162 -18.28 14.79 -31.76
N LYS A 163 -17.22 15.10 -32.53
CA LYS A 163 -17.11 16.40 -33.23
C LYS A 163 -18.20 16.60 -34.27
N LYS A 164 -18.62 15.56 -35.01
CA LYS A 164 -19.73 15.63 -35.96
C LYS A 164 -21.07 15.85 -35.25
N CYS A 165 -21.33 15.13 -34.15
CA CYS A 165 -22.52 15.31 -33.32
C CYS A 165 -22.59 16.75 -32.78
N LEU A 166 -21.48 17.28 -32.30
CA LEU A 166 -21.41 18.65 -31.80
C LEU A 166 -21.75 19.67 -32.91
N ALA A 167 -21.20 19.50 -34.12
CA ALA A 167 -21.49 20.38 -35.25
C ALA A 167 -22.94 20.28 -35.76
N ALA A 168 -23.59 19.10 -35.57
CA ALA A 168 -24.98 18.85 -35.91
C ALA A 168 -25.97 19.29 -34.82
N GLY A 169 -25.48 19.73 -33.63
CA GLY A 169 -26.35 20.10 -32.50
C GLY A 169 -26.90 18.87 -31.73
N ASP A 170 -26.39 17.65 -31.99
CA ASP A 170 -26.72 16.45 -31.27
C ASP A 170 -25.88 16.35 -29.99
N GLU A 171 -26.40 16.97 -28.94
CA GLU A 171 -25.72 17.02 -27.65
C GLU A 171 -25.64 15.63 -26.98
N TRP A 172 -26.70 14.82 -27.06
CA TRP A 172 -26.72 13.49 -26.43
C TRP A 172 -25.75 12.53 -27.12
N GLY A 173 -25.75 12.48 -28.44
CA GLY A 173 -24.80 11.68 -29.19
C GLY A 173 -23.35 12.07 -28.91
N CYS A 174 -23.06 13.36 -28.76
CA CYS A 174 -21.73 13.85 -28.37
C CYS A 174 -21.37 13.37 -26.96
N LYS A 175 -22.27 13.51 -25.97
CA LYS A 175 -22.09 13.06 -24.58
C LYS A 175 -21.75 11.56 -24.50
N CYS A 176 -22.50 10.72 -25.20
CA CYS A 176 -22.27 9.26 -25.24
C CYS A 176 -20.87 8.93 -25.79
N LYS A 177 -20.43 9.59 -26.84
CA LYS A 177 -19.11 9.35 -27.43
C LYS A 177 -17.97 9.82 -26.53
N LEU A 178 -18.10 10.97 -25.88
CA LEU A 178 -17.15 11.46 -24.90
C LEU A 178 -17.03 10.49 -23.70
N TYR A 179 -18.16 9.98 -23.21
CA TYR A 179 -18.21 8.99 -22.14
C TYR A 179 -17.45 7.70 -22.52
N GLN A 180 -17.66 7.16 -23.72
CA GLN A 180 -16.92 6.00 -24.21
C GLN A 180 -15.42 6.24 -24.29
N VAL A 181 -14.99 7.37 -24.83
CA VAL A 181 -13.55 7.71 -24.94
C VAL A 181 -12.91 7.85 -23.56
N TYR A 182 -13.58 8.51 -22.62
CA TYR A 182 -13.07 8.71 -21.27
C TYR A 182 -12.85 7.37 -20.54
N HIS A 183 -13.83 6.48 -20.57
CA HIS A 183 -13.71 5.18 -19.93
C HIS A 183 -12.80 4.20 -20.67
N SER A 184 -12.42 4.47 -21.91
CA SER A 184 -11.47 3.66 -22.65
C SER A 184 -10.04 4.15 -22.56
N MET A 185 -9.83 5.43 -22.79
CA MET A 185 -8.49 6.05 -22.81
C MET A 185 -8.57 7.50 -22.28
N PRO A 186 -8.66 7.71 -20.96
CA PRO A 186 -8.85 9.04 -20.36
C PRO A 186 -7.74 10.04 -20.71
N LYS A 187 -6.51 9.55 -20.99
CA LYS A 187 -5.35 10.36 -21.41
C LYS A 187 -5.15 10.42 -22.92
N HIS A 188 -6.18 10.15 -23.71
CA HIS A 188 -6.08 10.26 -25.16
C HIS A 188 -5.79 11.71 -25.60
N LYS A 189 -4.73 11.93 -26.39
CA LYS A 189 -4.23 13.28 -26.74
C LYS A 189 -5.30 14.19 -27.34
N GLN A 190 -6.08 13.67 -28.30
CA GLN A 190 -7.14 14.46 -28.94
C GLN A 190 -8.30 14.79 -27.98
N MET A 191 -8.61 13.92 -27.02
CA MET A 191 -9.60 14.18 -26.01
C MET A 191 -9.14 15.27 -25.03
N LEU A 192 -7.89 15.19 -24.57
CA LEU A 192 -7.30 16.23 -23.72
C LEU A 192 -7.34 17.61 -24.40
N HIS A 193 -7.05 17.65 -25.70
CA HIS A 193 -7.14 18.90 -26.46
C HIS A 193 -8.59 19.42 -26.59
N MET A 194 -9.58 18.52 -26.74
CA MET A 194 -10.99 18.92 -26.71
C MET A 194 -11.42 19.48 -25.34
N TYR A 195 -10.85 19.00 -24.26
CA TYR A 195 -11.14 19.50 -22.90
C TYR A 195 -10.53 20.86 -22.58
N GLU A 196 -9.76 21.45 -23.47
CA GLU A 196 -9.39 22.88 -23.38
C GLU A 196 -10.64 23.76 -23.51
N ASP A 197 -11.68 23.28 -24.22
CA ASP A 197 -12.98 23.94 -24.27
C ASP A 197 -13.83 23.65 -23.03
N ALA A 198 -14.21 24.70 -22.30
CA ALA A 198 -15.02 24.60 -21.09
C ALA A 198 -16.42 24.02 -21.35
N ALA A 199 -17.00 24.23 -22.55
CA ALA A 199 -18.29 23.70 -22.91
C ALA A 199 -18.24 22.17 -23.03
N ILE A 200 -17.18 21.63 -23.63
CA ILE A 200 -16.98 20.17 -23.77
C ILE A 200 -16.72 19.50 -22.43
N ARG A 201 -15.97 20.15 -21.53
CA ARG A 201 -15.79 19.63 -20.16
C ARG A 201 -17.12 19.52 -19.43
N LYS A 202 -17.96 20.54 -19.53
CA LYS A 202 -19.29 20.52 -18.91
C LYS A 202 -20.18 19.42 -19.48
N LEU A 203 -20.16 19.18 -20.79
CA LEU A 203 -20.89 18.08 -21.41
C LEU A 203 -20.45 16.71 -20.89
N HIS A 204 -19.14 16.55 -20.66
CA HIS A 204 -18.59 15.32 -20.08
C HIS A 204 -19.00 15.14 -18.60
N GLU A 205 -18.90 16.18 -17.77
CA GLU A 205 -19.34 16.14 -16.37
C GLU A 205 -20.83 15.83 -16.26
N ASP A 206 -21.64 16.43 -17.12
CA ASP A 206 -23.08 16.17 -17.16
C ASP A 206 -23.39 14.71 -17.51
N VAL A 207 -22.70 14.12 -18.49
CA VAL A 207 -22.95 12.70 -18.87
C VAL A 207 -22.48 11.74 -17.81
N GLU A 208 -21.38 11.99 -17.12
CA GLU A 208 -20.94 11.16 -15.99
C GLU A 208 -22.04 11.10 -14.91
N MET A 209 -22.61 12.24 -14.53
CA MET A 209 -23.71 12.28 -13.56
C MET A 209 -24.98 11.61 -14.08
N GLN A 210 -25.32 11.78 -15.35
CA GLN A 210 -26.51 11.16 -15.94
C GLN A 210 -26.41 9.65 -16.02
N MET A 211 -25.23 9.10 -16.39
CA MET A 211 -24.99 7.65 -16.47
C MET A 211 -24.92 6.96 -15.08
N LEU A 212 -24.77 7.72 -14.00
CA LEU A 212 -24.91 7.20 -12.62
C LEU A 212 -26.36 7.08 -12.17
N SER A 213 -27.30 7.76 -12.84
CA SER A 213 -28.74 7.67 -12.52
C SER A 213 -29.30 6.31 -12.89
N GLU A 214 -30.32 5.85 -12.18
CA GLU A 214 -31.01 4.57 -12.48
C GLU A 214 -31.56 4.52 -13.91
N MET A 215 -31.95 5.65 -14.46
CA MET A 215 -32.58 5.76 -15.78
C MET A 215 -31.60 5.46 -16.94
N HIS A 216 -30.33 5.84 -16.82
CA HIS A 216 -29.30 5.70 -17.87
C HIS A 216 -28.21 4.68 -17.54
N ARG A 217 -28.32 3.99 -16.40
CA ARG A 217 -27.31 3.04 -15.92
C ARG A 217 -27.06 1.89 -16.89
N ASP A 218 -28.12 1.36 -17.48
CA ASP A 218 -28.00 0.25 -18.43
C ASP A 218 -27.44 0.72 -19.78
N GLU A 219 -27.75 1.96 -20.20
CA GLU A 219 -27.14 2.59 -21.38
C GLU A 219 -25.64 2.81 -21.17
N GLY A 220 -25.23 3.30 -20.01
CA GLY A 220 -23.81 3.44 -19.66
C GLY A 220 -23.05 2.10 -19.67
N ARG A 221 -23.68 1.02 -19.22
CA ARG A 221 -23.12 -0.34 -19.32
C ARG A 221 -22.99 -0.81 -20.76
N ALA A 222 -24.01 -0.60 -21.57
CA ALA A 222 -24.00 -0.96 -22.98
C ALA A 222 -22.89 -0.22 -23.75
N LEU A 223 -22.72 1.08 -23.51
CA LEU A 223 -21.67 1.88 -24.10
C LEU A 223 -20.25 1.39 -23.73
N LYS A 224 -20.05 0.96 -22.48
CA LYS A 224 -18.78 0.36 -22.03
C LYS A 224 -18.54 -1.02 -22.64
N ALA A 225 -19.57 -1.82 -22.85
CA ALA A 225 -19.49 -3.14 -23.47
C ALA A 225 -19.03 -3.10 -24.94
N GLU A 226 -19.22 -1.99 -25.63
CA GLU A 226 -18.72 -1.79 -27.01
C GLU A 226 -17.19 -1.62 -27.08
N LEU A 227 -16.53 -1.31 -25.97
CA LEU A 227 -15.08 -1.16 -25.85
C LEU A 227 -14.42 -2.52 -25.71
N TYR A 228 -13.09 -2.60 -25.90
CA TYR A 228 -12.32 -3.81 -25.63
C TYR A 228 -11.83 -3.86 -24.18
N PHE A 229 -11.56 -2.71 -23.58
CA PHE A 229 -11.24 -2.58 -22.16
C PHE A 229 -11.72 -1.23 -21.62
N THR A 230 -11.89 -1.16 -20.32
CA THR A 230 -12.22 0.06 -19.61
C THR A 230 -11.12 0.40 -18.61
N ILE A 231 -10.86 1.69 -18.41
CA ILE A 231 -9.90 2.22 -17.44
C ILE A 231 -10.67 3.04 -16.42
N ASP A 232 -10.49 2.73 -15.14
CA ASP A 232 -10.90 3.59 -14.03
C ASP A 232 -9.65 4.20 -13.38
N GLU A 233 -9.45 5.51 -13.60
CA GLU A 233 -8.30 6.21 -13.03
C GLU A 233 -8.37 6.36 -11.50
N ARG A 234 -9.57 6.35 -10.90
CA ARG A 234 -9.75 6.52 -9.45
C ARG A 234 -9.33 5.26 -8.69
N SER A 235 -9.79 4.11 -9.14
CA SER A 235 -9.41 2.80 -8.57
C SER A 235 -8.06 2.30 -9.11
N ARG A 236 -7.53 2.91 -10.20
CA ARG A 236 -6.35 2.45 -10.95
C ARG A 236 -6.52 1.04 -11.51
N GLU A 237 -7.71 0.73 -11.94
CA GLU A 237 -8.07 -0.58 -12.48
C GLU A 237 -8.27 -0.52 -13.99
N VAL A 238 -7.88 -1.61 -14.64
CA VAL A 238 -8.15 -1.86 -16.06
C VAL A 238 -8.89 -3.19 -16.16
N ALA A 239 -10.08 -3.17 -16.75
CA ALA A 239 -10.90 -4.36 -16.94
C ALA A 239 -11.12 -4.63 -18.43
N LEU A 240 -10.93 -5.88 -18.86
CA LEU A 240 -11.34 -6.32 -20.19
C LEU A 240 -12.87 -6.45 -20.22
N THR A 241 -13.49 -6.06 -21.33
CA THR A 241 -14.87 -6.36 -21.64
C THR A 241 -14.99 -7.77 -22.24
N ASP A 242 -16.20 -8.29 -22.40
CA ASP A 242 -16.42 -9.58 -23.08
C ASP A 242 -15.81 -9.56 -24.50
N LYS A 243 -16.01 -8.47 -25.23
CA LYS A 243 -15.40 -8.23 -26.55
C LYS A 243 -13.85 -8.23 -26.50
N GLY A 244 -13.28 -7.69 -25.44
CA GLY A 244 -11.85 -7.73 -25.20
C GLY A 244 -11.33 -9.14 -24.91
N CYS A 245 -12.07 -9.89 -24.09
CA CYS A 245 -11.76 -11.28 -23.76
C CYS A 245 -11.83 -12.19 -24.99
N GLU A 246 -12.89 -12.08 -25.80
CA GLU A 246 -13.02 -12.82 -27.08
C GLU A 246 -11.85 -12.54 -28.03
N ARG A 247 -11.37 -11.31 -28.06
CA ARG A 247 -10.23 -10.93 -28.92
C ARG A 247 -8.89 -11.45 -28.39
N MET A 248 -8.74 -11.64 -27.09
CA MET A 248 -7.53 -12.19 -26.49
C MET A 248 -7.48 -13.72 -26.53
N ASN A 249 -8.64 -14.39 -26.54
CA ASN A 249 -8.78 -15.84 -26.66
C ASN A 249 -9.49 -16.17 -27.97
N PRO A 250 -8.78 -16.18 -29.11
CA PRO A 250 -9.34 -16.53 -30.41
C PRO A 250 -9.71 -18.00 -30.53
#